data_caa6378377c5fc8afea4cf475538c0d9
#
_entry.id   caa6378377c5fc8afea4cf475538c0d9
#
_cell.length_a   1.000
_cell.length_b   1.000
_cell.length_c   1.000
_cell.angle_alpha   90.00
_cell.angle_beta   90.00
_cell.angle_gamma   90.00
#
_symmetry.space_group_name_H-M   'P 1'
#
loop_
_entity.id
_entity.type
_entity.pdbx_description
1 polymer ?
#
loop_
_entity_poly.entity_id
_entity_poly.type
_entity_poly.pdbx_seq_one_letter_code
_entity_poly.pdbx_strand_id
1 'polypeptide(L)'
;MHRAFTFSITTALLLFACSLFSPKETPPSETIIAPTTSMPATQPPTSISVTQPSVEQPNLQTGWPDQLETISPQNWTQLQLLQNFPAEMPMVHSVVVIEPDGKTLVLGNSNKAQLFFFDLESGAISSKSLYITNIENVDVPFTAIKYLSDGSIIVSSDSPYMIYHIDSAGNILSAWDGIEFAVSADEKNLALEVGEGTSVINIANNAPIALLENSNGLGFSFSPDNSKIAIDAVTVDYVNVDIWDIKSQTILKTLLNMYKASYSPNGNFLAALDNVEGSLKIFSPDGAIQITTIRDMHSDYLISPDDSIVAYQTEEGSSVARDTTNWAPIETVLRGRLDSFSPDGRFLITRTDDGGILIWGVLKANG
;
A
#
# COMPACT_ATOMS: atom_id res chain seq x y z
N MET A 1 34.29 8.33 19.64
CA MET A 1 34.09 9.30 18.53
C MET A 1 32.64 9.17 18.14
N HIS A 2 31.81 10.11 18.60
CA HIS A 2 30.37 10.10 18.29
C HIS A 2 30.18 10.74 16.90
N ARG A 3 29.74 9.97 15.92
CA ARG A 3 29.22 10.54 14.69
C ARG A 3 27.71 10.66 14.85
N ALA A 4 27.24 11.88 15.00
CA ALA A 4 25.84 12.22 14.90
C ALA A 4 25.43 12.14 13.42
N PHE A 5 24.53 11.22 13.07
CA PHE A 5 23.86 11.18 11.79
C PHE A 5 22.69 12.15 11.83
N THR A 6 22.79 13.21 11.06
CA THR A 6 21.69 14.15 10.82
C THR A 6 20.78 13.57 9.77
N PHE A 7 19.63 13.05 10.17
CA PHE A 7 18.54 12.74 9.27
C PHE A 7 17.90 14.05 8.80
N SER A 8 17.94 14.29 7.51
CA SER A 8 17.21 15.39 6.88
C SER A 8 15.77 14.95 6.66
N ILE A 9 14.93 15.16 7.69
CA ILE A 9 13.50 15.11 7.54
C ILE A 9 13.10 16.42 6.86
N THR A 10 12.69 16.33 5.60
CA THR A 10 12.06 17.48 4.93
C THR A 10 10.64 17.59 5.47
N THR A 11 10.54 18.18 6.67
CA THR A 11 9.26 18.51 7.30
C THR A 11 8.70 19.73 6.57
N ALA A 12 7.65 19.54 5.80
CA ALA A 12 6.81 20.64 5.33
C ALA A 12 6.08 21.20 6.55
N LEU A 13 6.63 22.28 7.11
CA LEU A 13 6.00 23.05 8.19
C LEU A 13 4.83 23.84 7.59
N LEU A 14 3.61 23.34 7.71
CA LEU A 14 2.40 24.11 7.46
C LEU A 14 2.15 25.05 8.64
N LEU A 15 2.51 26.31 8.44
CA LEU A 15 2.13 27.42 9.33
C LEU A 15 0.61 27.67 9.22
N PHE A 16 -0.13 27.28 10.24
CA PHE A 16 -1.50 27.73 10.44
C PHE A 16 -1.50 29.22 10.82
N ALA A 17 -1.87 30.07 9.86
CA ALA A 17 -2.23 31.44 10.13
C ALA A 17 -3.74 31.51 10.47
N CYS A 18 -4.06 31.65 11.76
CA CYS A 18 -5.38 32.05 12.19
C CYS A 18 -5.67 33.49 11.71
N SER A 19 -6.49 33.66 10.70
CA SER A 19 -7.11 34.96 10.38
C SER A 19 -8.53 34.96 10.90
N LEU A 20 -8.75 35.87 11.87
CA LEU A 20 -10.05 36.28 12.40
C LEU A 20 -10.90 36.87 11.26
N PHE A 21 -11.97 36.22 10.88
CA PHE A 21 -12.98 36.77 9.99
C PHE A 21 -14.09 37.44 10.81
N SER A 22 -14.22 38.77 10.65
CA SER A 22 -15.42 39.52 11.04
C SER A 22 -16.51 39.30 9.98
N PRO A 23 -17.79 39.25 10.34
CA PRO A 23 -18.88 39.08 9.38
C PRO A 23 -19.07 40.34 8.54
N LYS A 24 -19.06 40.15 7.23
CA LYS A 24 -19.35 41.21 6.26
C LYS A 24 -20.80 41.08 5.80
N GLU A 25 -21.52 42.21 5.90
CA GLU A 25 -22.93 42.37 5.52
C GLU A 25 -23.16 42.05 4.04
N THR A 26 -24.29 41.40 3.76
CA THR A 26 -24.78 41.08 2.41
C THR A 26 -25.45 42.26 1.76
N PRO A 27 -25.14 42.66 0.52
CA PRO A 27 -25.93 43.59 -0.25
C PRO A 27 -27.15 42.92 -0.93
N PRO A 28 -28.20 43.67 -1.28
CA PRO A 28 -29.45 43.10 -1.77
C PRO A 28 -29.37 42.56 -3.20
N SER A 29 -30.15 41.50 -3.45
CA SER A 29 -30.32 40.84 -4.74
C SER A 29 -30.91 41.75 -5.82
N GLU A 30 -30.19 41.99 -6.90
CA GLU A 30 -30.77 42.48 -8.14
C GLU A 30 -31.12 41.27 -9.07
N THR A 31 -32.38 41.25 -9.49
CA THR A 31 -32.92 40.27 -10.44
C THR A 31 -32.47 40.62 -11.85
N ILE A 32 -31.54 39.89 -12.42
CA ILE A 32 -31.15 40.02 -13.81
C ILE A 32 -31.94 39.03 -14.66
N ILE A 33 -32.75 39.54 -15.57
CA ILE A 33 -33.46 38.76 -16.60
C ILE A 33 -32.45 38.41 -17.70
N ALA A 34 -32.23 37.10 -17.92
CA ALA A 34 -31.34 36.62 -18.97
C ALA A 34 -32.06 36.62 -20.35
N PRO A 35 -31.40 37.04 -21.45
CA PRO A 35 -31.92 36.86 -22.79
C PRO A 35 -31.67 35.41 -23.28
N THR A 36 -32.73 34.77 -23.73
CA THR A 36 -32.69 33.47 -24.42
C THR A 36 -32.05 33.64 -25.80
N THR A 37 -30.81 33.17 -25.93
CA THR A 37 -30.18 32.97 -27.22
C THR A 37 -30.07 31.47 -27.51
N SER A 38 -30.75 30.99 -28.53
CA SER A 38 -30.67 29.62 -29.03
C SER A 38 -29.29 29.36 -29.63
N MET A 39 -28.54 28.42 -29.07
CA MET A 39 -27.29 27.91 -29.66
C MET A 39 -27.59 26.94 -30.80
N PRO A 40 -26.84 26.99 -31.91
CA PRO A 40 -26.92 26.01 -32.99
C PRO A 40 -26.34 24.66 -32.53
N ALA A 41 -26.94 23.58 -33.01
CA ALA A 41 -26.55 22.20 -32.71
C ALA A 41 -25.07 21.95 -33.09
N THR A 42 -24.25 21.63 -32.12
CA THR A 42 -22.85 21.19 -32.35
C THR A 42 -22.84 19.76 -32.85
N GLN A 43 -22.15 19.54 -33.98
CA GLN A 43 -21.88 18.20 -34.51
C GLN A 43 -21.04 17.40 -33.47
N PRO A 44 -21.21 16.04 -33.42
CA PRO A 44 -20.40 15.22 -32.56
C PRO A 44 -18.92 15.27 -32.98
N PRO A 45 -17.98 15.29 -32.02
CA PRO A 45 -16.56 15.34 -32.31
C PRO A 45 -16.14 14.09 -33.09
N THR A 46 -15.46 14.32 -34.20
CA THR A 46 -14.81 13.29 -35.02
C THR A 46 -13.80 12.56 -34.13
N SER A 47 -13.92 11.24 -34.03
CA SER A 47 -12.97 10.40 -33.32
C SER A 47 -11.58 10.55 -33.92
N ILE A 48 -10.68 11.23 -33.23
CA ILE A 48 -9.26 11.26 -33.57
C ILE A 48 -8.69 9.91 -33.10
N SER A 49 -8.35 9.05 -34.03
CA SER A 49 -7.59 7.84 -33.77
C SER A 49 -6.19 8.28 -33.32
N VAL A 50 -5.95 8.34 -32.01
CA VAL A 50 -4.61 8.53 -31.47
C VAL A 50 -3.87 7.22 -31.68
N THR A 51 -2.97 7.21 -32.66
CA THR A 51 -1.99 6.13 -32.82
C THR A 51 -1.12 6.10 -31.56
N GLN A 52 -1.37 5.10 -30.71
CA GLN A 52 -0.49 4.82 -29.57
C GLN A 52 0.93 4.59 -30.08
N PRO A 53 1.97 5.22 -29.50
CA PRO A 53 3.33 4.82 -29.77
C PRO A 53 3.47 3.34 -29.44
N SER A 54 4.05 2.56 -30.35
CA SER A 54 4.37 1.16 -30.11
C SER A 54 5.43 1.08 -28.99
N VAL A 55 4.98 0.86 -27.77
CA VAL A 55 5.87 0.48 -26.67
C VAL A 55 6.43 -0.90 -27.04
N GLU A 56 7.74 -0.99 -27.14
CA GLU A 56 8.42 -2.27 -27.31
C GLU A 56 7.97 -3.18 -26.16
N GLN A 57 7.18 -4.21 -26.49
CA GLN A 57 6.66 -5.12 -25.46
C GLN A 57 7.84 -5.83 -24.80
N PRO A 58 7.92 -5.88 -23.48
CA PRO A 58 8.93 -6.68 -22.82
C PRO A 58 8.79 -8.13 -23.31
N ASN A 59 9.91 -8.81 -23.45
CA ASN A 59 9.98 -10.18 -23.99
C ASN A 59 9.43 -11.15 -22.95
N LEU A 60 8.09 -11.25 -22.86
CA LEU A 60 7.37 -12.07 -21.90
C LEU A 60 7.52 -13.55 -22.23
N GLN A 61 8.03 -14.32 -21.31
CA GLN A 61 7.88 -15.77 -21.34
C GLN A 61 6.41 -16.08 -21.00
N THR A 62 5.66 -16.57 -21.98
CA THR A 62 4.25 -16.96 -21.77
C THR A 62 4.13 -18.25 -20.97
N GLY A 63 3.12 -18.36 -20.12
CA GLY A 63 2.73 -19.60 -19.43
C GLY A 63 3.43 -19.88 -18.09
N TRP A 64 4.20 -18.93 -17.53
CA TRP A 64 4.96 -19.19 -16.31
C TRP A 64 4.16 -19.12 -14.98
N PRO A 65 2.99 -18.47 -14.82
CA PRO A 65 2.28 -18.48 -13.53
C PRO A 65 1.94 -19.87 -13.00
N ASP A 66 1.55 -20.80 -13.87
CA ASP A 66 1.21 -22.17 -13.46
C ASP A 66 2.44 -23.06 -13.17
N GLN A 67 3.63 -22.61 -13.59
CA GLN A 67 4.90 -23.33 -13.43
C GLN A 67 5.69 -22.86 -12.21
N LEU A 68 5.13 -21.97 -11.38
CA LEU A 68 5.83 -21.43 -10.23
C LEU A 68 5.55 -22.23 -8.97
N GLU A 69 6.59 -22.30 -8.13
CA GLU A 69 6.49 -22.75 -6.75
C GLU A 69 6.15 -21.58 -5.83
N THR A 70 5.54 -21.86 -4.69
CA THR A 70 5.47 -20.90 -3.60
C THR A 70 6.88 -20.62 -3.08
N ILE A 71 7.22 -19.35 -2.92
CA ILE A 71 8.50 -18.91 -2.38
C ILE A 71 8.58 -19.32 -0.90
N SER A 72 9.66 -19.99 -0.53
CA SER A 72 9.86 -20.56 0.80
C SER A 72 11.33 -20.43 1.21
N PRO A 73 11.69 -20.67 2.49
CA PRO A 73 13.08 -20.71 2.91
C PRO A 73 13.96 -21.68 2.10
N GLN A 74 13.38 -22.79 1.64
CA GLN A 74 14.10 -23.86 0.94
C GLN A 74 14.46 -23.50 -0.50
N ASN A 75 13.72 -22.57 -1.13
CA ASN A 75 13.93 -22.19 -2.53
C ASN A 75 14.27 -20.70 -2.73
N TRP A 76 14.45 -19.92 -1.65
CA TRP A 76 14.78 -18.49 -1.71
C TRP A 76 15.97 -18.17 -2.60
N THR A 77 17.03 -18.99 -2.54
CA THR A 77 18.23 -18.82 -3.36
C THR A 77 18.05 -19.22 -4.83
N GLN A 78 16.90 -19.79 -5.18
CA GLN A 78 16.54 -20.20 -6.54
C GLN A 78 15.67 -19.16 -7.25
N LEU A 79 15.40 -18.02 -6.60
CA LEU A 79 14.68 -16.90 -7.20
C LEU A 79 15.37 -16.45 -8.48
N GLN A 80 14.60 -16.36 -9.56
CA GLN A 80 15.06 -15.86 -10.84
C GLN A 80 14.15 -14.76 -11.36
N LEU A 81 14.74 -13.85 -12.13
CA LEU A 81 13.98 -12.76 -12.75
C LEU A 81 13.08 -13.33 -13.84
N LEU A 82 11.78 -13.19 -13.66
CA LEU A 82 10.76 -13.64 -14.61
C LEU A 82 10.40 -12.52 -15.60
N GLN A 83 10.29 -11.29 -15.09
CA GLN A 83 9.84 -10.14 -15.86
C GLN A 83 10.50 -8.85 -15.39
N ASN A 84 10.77 -7.96 -16.34
CA ASN A 84 11.28 -6.60 -16.11
C ASN A 84 10.37 -5.60 -16.79
N PHE A 85 9.80 -4.68 -16.03
CA PHE A 85 9.07 -3.51 -16.51
C PHE A 85 9.98 -2.28 -16.34
N PRO A 86 10.55 -1.74 -17.44
CA PRO A 86 11.49 -0.63 -17.33
C PRO A 86 10.77 0.66 -16.90
N ALA A 87 11.50 1.56 -16.26
CA ALA A 87 11.01 2.84 -15.76
C ALA A 87 10.49 3.79 -16.86
N GLU A 88 10.92 3.58 -18.10
CA GLU A 88 10.52 4.37 -19.28
C GLU A 88 9.07 4.11 -19.73
N MET A 89 8.40 3.13 -19.17
CA MET A 89 6.94 3.06 -19.32
C MET A 89 6.35 4.39 -18.82
N PRO A 90 5.36 5.00 -19.54
CA PRO A 90 4.86 6.35 -19.24
C PRO A 90 4.14 6.48 -17.90
N MET A 91 4.54 5.67 -16.93
CA MET A 91 3.91 5.45 -15.66
C MET A 91 4.99 5.41 -14.59
N VAL A 92 5.24 6.57 -13.97
CA VAL A 92 5.92 6.54 -12.67
C VAL A 92 4.93 5.88 -11.71
N HIS A 93 5.29 4.71 -11.19
CA HIS A 93 4.37 3.88 -10.42
C HIS A 93 4.42 4.29 -8.95
N SER A 94 3.31 4.82 -8.44
CA SER A 94 3.15 5.04 -7.00
C SER A 94 2.84 3.74 -6.28
N VAL A 95 2.04 2.87 -6.89
CA VAL A 95 1.59 1.61 -6.31
C VAL A 95 1.76 0.46 -7.28
N VAL A 96 2.18 -0.68 -6.75
CA VAL A 96 2.32 -1.94 -7.49
C VAL A 96 1.69 -3.05 -6.66
N VAL A 97 0.78 -3.81 -7.24
CA VAL A 97 0.13 -4.93 -6.56
C VAL A 97 -0.21 -6.04 -7.57
N ILE A 98 -0.16 -7.29 -7.12
CA ILE A 98 -0.71 -8.42 -7.88
C ILE A 98 -2.11 -8.70 -7.34
N GLU A 99 -3.09 -8.83 -8.25
CA GLU A 99 -4.45 -9.21 -7.87
C GLU A 99 -4.48 -10.56 -7.13
N PRO A 100 -5.52 -10.81 -6.32
CA PRO A 100 -5.65 -12.08 -5.59
C PRO A 100 -5.64 -13.33 -6.46
N ASP A 101 -5.98 -13.21 -7.76
CA ASP A 101 -5.92 -14.29 -8.73
C ASP A 101 -4.49 -14.74 -9.08
N GLY A 102 -3.48 -13.94 -8.70
CA GLY A 102 -2.07 -14.18 -8.99
C GLY A 102 -1.70 -14.05 -10.47
N LYS A 103 -2.58 -13.51 -11.32
CA LYS A 103 -2.40 -13.42 -12.78
C LYS A 103 -2.30 -12.00 -13.30
N THR A 104 -2.81 -11.04 -12.57
CA THR A 104 -2.86 -9.64 -12.99
C THR A 104 -1.96 -8.78 -12.12
N LEU A 105 -1.02 -8.08 -12.75
CA LEU A 105 -0.24 -7.00 -12.12
C LEU A 105 -0.98 -5.70 -12.31
N VAL A 106 -1.15 -4.94 -11.25
CA VAL A 106 -1.78 -3.63 -11.27
C VAL A 106 -0.80 -2.56 -10.87
N LEU A 107 -0.73 -1.51 -11.68
CA LEU A 107 0.15 -0.38 -11.50
C LEU A 107 -0.65 0.90 -11.36
N GLY A 108 -0.41 1.66 -10.30
CA GLY A 108 -0.98 3.00 -10.13
C GLY A 108 -0.13 4.05 -10.82
N ASN A 109 -0.76 4.98 -11.54
CA ASN A 109 -0.08 6.13 -12.09
C ASN A 109 0.18 7.17 -10.99
N SER A 110 1.42 7.61 -10.82
CA SER A 110 1.79 8.62 -9.82
C SER A 110 1.26 10.03 -10.11
N ASN A 111 0.77 10.28 -11.33
CA ASN A 111 0.34 11.61 -11.77
C ASN A 111 -1.15 11.66 -12.12
N LYS A 112 -1.86 10.54 -12.04
CA LYS A 112 -3.28 10.44 -12.43
C LYS A 112 -3.98 9.38 -11.59
N ALA A 113 -5.25 9.59 -11.28
CA ALA A 113 -6.13 8.58 -10.71
C ALA A 113 -6.41 7.45 -11.72
N GLN A 114 -5.37 6.74 -12.13
CA GLN A 114 -5.43 5.73 -13.19
C GLN A 114 -4.70 4.46 -12.76
N LEU A 115 -5.34 3.31 -12.96
CA LEU A 115 -4.75 1.99 -12.76
C LEU A 115 -4.56 1.31 -14.13
N PHE A 116 -3.43 0.62 -14.26
CA PHE A 116 -3.11 -0.20 -15.42
C PHE A 116 -3.05 -1.65 -15.01
N PHE A 117 -3.63 -2.51 -15.82
CA PHE A 117 -3.73 -3.93 -15.58
C PHE A 117 -2.90 -4.68 -16.62
N PHE A 118 -2.00 -5.54 -16.17
CA PHE A 118 -1.15 -6.37 -17.00
C PHE A 118 -1.46 -7.83 -16.72
N ASP A 119 -1.87 -8.55 -17.72
CA ASP A 119 -2.02 -9.99 -17.65
C ASP A 119 -0.64 -10.65 -17.65
N LEU A 120 -0.29 -11.31 -16.55
CA LEU A 120 1.01 -11.94 -16.36
C LEU A 120 1.15 -13.24 -17.17
N GLU A 121 0.07 -13.86 -17.60
CA GLU A 121 0.09 -15.12 -18.36
C GLU A 121 0.31 -14.88 -19.85
N SER A 122 -0.38 -13.91 -20.44
CA SER A 122 -0.27 -13.59 -21.86
C SER A 122 0.73 -12.49 -22.16
N GLY A 123 1.14 -11.74 -21.16
CA GLY A 123 1.92 -10.52 -21.34
C GLY A 123 1.15 -9.36 -21.96
N ALA A 124 -0.15 -9.53 -22.16
CA ALA A 124 -0.96 -8.49 -22.74
C ALA A 124 -1.18 -7.36 -21.73
N ILE A 125 -0.99 -6.12 -22.19
CA ILE A 125 -1.49 -4.95 -21.46
C ILE A 125 -3.00 -4.92 -21.72
N SER A 126 -3.77 -5.30 -20.71
CA SER A 126 -5.19 -5.03 -20.71
C SER A 126 -5.36 -3.53 -20.48
N SER A 127 -5.77 -2.80 -21.51
CA SER A 127 -5.98 -1.35 -21.47
C SER A 127 -7.25 -0.94 -20.71
N LYS A 128 -7.64 -1.72 -19.71
CA LYS A 128 -8.70 -1.34 -18.79
C LYS A 128 -8.13 -0.35 -17.78
N SER A 129 -7.92 0.89 -18.25
CA SER A 129 -7.65 1.99 -17.32
C SER A 129 -8.94 2.27 -16.55
N LEU A 130 -8.88 2.05 -15.25
CA LEU A 130 -9.93 2.43 -14.33
C LEU A 130 -9.75 3.93 -14.05
N TYR A 131 -10.61 4.75 -14.66
CA TYR A 131 -10.69 6.16 -14.28
C TYR A 131 -11.69 6.29 -13.14
N ILE A 132 -11.28 6.90 -12.06
CA ILE A 132 -12.23 7.32 -11.03
C ILE A 132 -13.00 8.52 -11.61
N THR A 133 -14.16 8.25 -12.21
CA THR A 133 -14.88 9.16 -13.10
C THR A 133 -15.51 10.38 -12.42
N ASN A 134 -15.51 10.45 -11.10
CA ASN A 134 -16.16 11.52 -10.35
C ASN A 134 -15.17 12.44 -9.62
N ILE A 135 -13.87 12.26 -9.80
CA ILE A 135 -12.88 13.23 -9.31
C ILE A 135 -12.61 14.20 -10.46
N GLU A 136 -13.37 15.30 -10.47
CA GLU A 136 -13.23 16.34 -11.48
C GLU A 136 -11.81 16.91 -11.46
N ASN A 137 -11.06 16.72 -12.55
CA ASN A 137 -9.80 17.41 -12.89
C ASN A 137 -8.64 17.32 -11.89
N VAL A 138 -8.52 16.25 -11.15
CA VAL A 138 -7.38 16.10 -10.23
C VAL A 138 -6.47 14.98 -10.71
N ASP A 139 -5.25 15.36 -11.11
CA ASP A 139 -4.15 14.41 -11.31
C ASP A 139 -3.69 13.95 -9.90
N VAL A 140 -4.39 12.97 -9.32
CA VAL A 140 -4.15 12.50 -7.95
C VAL A 140 -3.44 11.17 -7.99
N PRO A 141 -2.21 11.06 -7.45
CA PRO A 141 -1.55 9.79 -7.33
C PRO A 141 -2.23 8.91 -6.26
N PHE A 142 -2.33 7.63 -6.54
CA PHE A 142 -2.67 6.65 -5.53
C PHE A 142 -1.43 6.34 -4.67
N THR A 143 -1.62 6.30 -3.37
CA THR A 143 -0.55 6.04 -2.39
C THR A 143 -0.58 4.63 -1.84
N ALA A 144 -1.76 4.00 -1.80
CA ALA A 144 -1.93 2.60 -1.45
C ALA A 144 -3.12 1.98 -2.19
N ILE A 145 -3.07 0.67 -2.41
CA ILE A 145 -4.15 -0.14 -3.01
C ILE A 145 -4.28 -1.44 -2.23
N LYS A 146 -5.52 -1.83 -1.95
CA LYS A 146 -5.86 -3.16 -1.46
C LYS A 146 -6.98 -3.74 -2.32
N TYR A 147 -6.75 -4.91 -2.91
CA TYR A 147 -7.80 -5.71 -3.54
C TYR A 147 -8.61 -6.47 -2.52
N LEU A 148 -9.91 -6.54 -2.74
CA LEU A 148 -10.82 -7.38 -1.98
C LEU A 148 -11.21 -8.60 -2.81
N SER A 149 -11.63 -9.66 -2.13
CA SER A 149 -11.97 -10.95 -2.78
C SER A 149 -13.17 -10.88 -3.72
N ASP A 150 -14.02 -9.86 -3.59
CA ASP A 150 -15.15 -9.60 -4.48
C ASP A 150 -14.77 -8.85 -5.77
N GLY A 151 -13.48 -8.53 -5.94
CA GLY A 151 -12.92 -7.80 -7.08
C GLY A 151 -13.05 -6.29 -6.96
N SER A 152 -13.57 -5.76 -5.85
CA SER A 152 -13.50 -4.34 -5.53
C SER A 152 -12.11 -3.97 -4.98
N ILE A 153 -11.80 -2.68 -4.93
CA ILE A 153 -10.53 -2.17 -4.42
C ILE A 153 -10.75 -1.05 -3.41
N ILE A 154 -9.86 -0.97 -2.44
CA ILE A 154 -9.71 0.22 -1.60
C ILE A 154 -8.42 0.90 -1.98
N VAL A 155 -8.48 2.19 -2.26
CA VAL A 155 -7.33 3.01 -2.65
C VAL A 155 -7.26 4.27 -1.82
N SER A 156 -6.05 4.72 -1.49
CA SER A 156 -5.83 6.04 -0.91
C SER A 156 -5.15 6.99 -1.89
N SER A 157 -5.37 8.28 -1.67
CA SER A 157 -4.76 9.36 -2.42
C SER A 157 -4.26 10.45 -1.47
N ASP A 158 -3.23 11.21 -1.88
CA ASP A 158 -2.60 12.24 -1.05
C ASP A 158 -3.04 13.69 -1.38
N SER A 159 -3.86 13.86 -2.44
CA SER A 159 -4.37 15.18 -2.81
C SER A 159 -5.67 15.11 -3.64
N PRO A 160 -6.86 15.20 -3.05
CA PRO A 160 -7.12 15.32 -1.60
C PRO A 160 -6.78 14.04 -0.84
N TYR A 161 -6.56 14.14 0.45
CA TYR A 161 -6.37 13.01 1.36
C TYR A 161 -7.67 12.22 1.50
N MET A 162 -7.87 11.25 0.61
CA MET A 162 -9.11 10.47 0.51
C MET A 162 -8.81 8.99 0.37
N ILE A 163 -9.69 8.19 0.93
CA ILE A 163 -9.74 6.75 0.76
C ILE A 163 -11.04 6.43 0.01
N TYR A 164 -10.92 5.66 -1.08
CA TYR A 164 -12.06 5.29 -1.92
C TYR A 164 -12.24 3.78 -1.93
N HIS A 165 -13.50 3.33 -1.82
CA HIS A 165 -13.90 1.97 -2.14
C HIS A 165 -14.52 1.98 -3.54
N ILE A 166 -13.98 1.18 -4.45
CA ILE A 166 -14.30 1.23 -5.88
C ILE A 166 -14.64 -0.18 -6.37
N ASP A 167 -15.74 -0.34 -7.08
CA ASP A 167 -16.11 -1.62 -7.67
C ASP A 167 -15.24 -1.98 -8.90
N SER A 168 -15.36 -3.22 -9.38
CA SER A 168 -14.62 -3.70 -10.56
C SER A 168 -14.95 -2.96 -11.86
N ALA A 169 -16.05 -2.19 -11.90
CA ALA A 169 -16.43 -1.35 -13.04
C ALA A 169 -15.87 0.09 -12.95
N GLY A 170 -15.29 0.47 -11.79
CA GLY A 170 -14.73 1.80 -11.53
C GLY A 170 -15.69 2.77 -10.86
N ASN A 171 -16.82 2.31 -10.36
CA ASN A 171 -17.74 3.17 -9.63
C ASN A 171 -17.31 3.29 -8.17
N ILE A 172 -17.36 4.51 -7.63
CA ILE A 172 -17.11 4.77 -6.22
C ILE A 172 -18.30 4.25 -5.41
N LEU A 173 -18.07 3.26 -4.56
CA LEU A 173 -19.06 2.72 -3.62
C LEU A 173 -19.10 3.54 -2.33
N SER A 174 -17.94 3.96 -1.84
CA SER A 174 -17.78 4.80 -0.65
C SER A 174 -16.51 5.63 -0.74
N ALA A 175 -16.48 6.74 0.00
CA ALA A 175 -15.29 7.58 0.14
C ALA A 175 -15.20 8.11 1.58
N TRP A 176 -13.97 8.20 2.10
CA TRP A 176 -13.67 8.68 3.45
C TRP A 176 -12.47 9.63 3.41
N ASP A 177 -12.45 10.59 4.32
CA ASP A 177 -11.27 11.42 4.55
C ASP A 177 -10.18 10.54 5.21
N GLY A 178 -8.94 10.67 4.77
CA GLY A 178 -7.81 9.93 5.35
C GLY A 178 -6.66 9.74 4.37
N ILE A 179 -5.49 9.35 4.91
CA ILE A 179 -4.26 9.11 4.14
C ILE A 179 -3.94 7.63 4.15
N GLU A 180 -3.99 7.03 5.33
CA GLU A 180 -3.61 5.64 5.59
C GLU A 180 -4.81 4.80 5.95
N PHE A 181 -4.80 3.55 5.53
CA PHE A 181 -5.85 2.60 5.87
C PHE A 181 -5.31 1.19 6.02
N ALA A 182 -6.05 0.36 6.73
CA ALA A 182 -5.88 -1.08 6.69
C ALA A 182 -7.22 -1.80 6.57
N VAL A 183 -7.21 -2.94 5.90
CA VAL A 183 -8.37 -3.82 5.77
C VAL A 183 -8.15 -5.04 6.65
N SER A 184 -9.19 -5.45 7.39
CA SER A 184 -9.15 -6.68 8.20
C SER A 184 -8.98 -7.93 7.33
N ALA A 185 -8.47 -9.02 7.92
CA ALA A 185 -8.19 -10.25 7.18
C ALA A 185 -9.45 -10.90 6.57
N ASP A 186 -10.62 -10.69 7.18
CA ASP A 186 -11.92 -11.15 6.64
C ASP A 186 -12.57 -10.16 5.67
N GLU A 187 -11.86 -9.07 5.32
CA GLU A 187 -12.27 -8.00 4.39
C GLU A 187 -13.58 -7.29 4.77
N LYS A 188 -13.98 -7.37 6.04
CA LYS A 188 -15.23 -6.71 6.49
C LYS A 188 -15.02 -5.35 7.12
N ASN A 189 -13.82 -5.09 7.66
CA ASN A 189 -13.54 -3.90 8.43
C ASN A 189 -12.42 -3.10 7.79
N LEU A 190 -12.57 -1.79 7.86
CA LEU A 190 -11.59 -0.79 7.45
C LEU A 190 -11.19 0.04 8.66
N ALA A 191 -9.90 0.14 8.93
CA ALA A 191 -9.34 1.11 9.85
C ALA A 191 -8.83 2.31 9.05
N LEU A 192 -9.12 3.50 9.53
CA LEU A 192 -8.68 4.77 8.94
C LEU A 192 -8.47 5.82 10.01
N GLU A 193 -7.52 6.73 9.78
CA GLU A 193 -7.30 7.86 10.66
C GLU A 193 -8.44 8.87 10.52
N VAL A 194 -8.94 9.34 11.66
CA VAL A 194 -9.86 10.47 11.75
C VAL A 194 -9.31 11.46 12.79
N GLY A 195 -9.69 12.74 12.70
CA GLY A 195 -9.05 13.78 13.53
C GLY A 195 -9.07 13.56 15.06
N GLU A 196 -9.85 12.61 15.56
CA GLU A 196 -9.96 12.26 17.00
C GLU A 196 -9.27 10.92 17.34
N GLY A 197 -8.74 10.20 16.34
CA GLY A 197 -8.13 8.89 16.54
C GLY A 197 -8.26 7.99 15.31
N THR A 198 -8.36 6.68 15.54
CA THR A 198 -8.56 5.68 14.48
C THR A 198 -10.00 5.17 14.51
N SER A 199 -10.70 5.34 13.40
CA SER A 199 -12.04 4.77 13.22
C SER A 199 -11.93 3.39 12.59
N VAL A 200 -12.64 2.42 13.15
CA VAL A 200 -12.85 1.10 12.55
C VAL A 200 -14.30 1.03 12.10
N ILE A 201 -14.52 0.81 10.82
CA ILE A 201 -15.85 0.78 10.20
C ILE A 201 -16.08 -0.52 9.44
N ASN A 202 -17.35 -0.87 9.24
CA ASN A 202 -17.73 -1.96 8.35
C ASN A 202 -17.72 -1.48 6.90
N ILE A 203 -17.00 -2.16 6.01
CA ILE A 203 -16.81 -1.77 4.60
C ILE A 203 -18.14 -1.77 3.83
N ALA A 204 -18.99 -2.77 4.07
CA ALA A 204 -20.20 -2.98 3.27
C ALA A 204 -21.32 -1.94 3.51
N ASN A 205 -21.39 -1.36 4.72
CA ASN A 205 -22.48 -0.46 5.10
C ASN A 205 -22.03 0.81 5.82
N ASN A 206 -20.73 1.05 5.92
CA ASN A 206 -20.10 2.20 6.60
C ASN A 206 -20.47 2.33 8.08
N ALA A 207 -20.98 1.25 8.70
CA ALA A 207 -21.34 1.30 10.09
C ALA A 207 -20.10 1.39 11.00
N PRO A 208 -20.06 2.34 11.96
CA PRO A 208 -18.95 2.41 12.90
C PRO A 208 -18.93 1.15 13.80
N ILE A 209 -17.74 0.61 14.02
CA ILE A 209 -17.48 -0.53 14.89
C ILE A 209 -16.78 -0.06 16.14
N ALA A 210 -15.75 0.77 16.02
CA ALA A 210 -14.97 1.32 17.11
C ALA A 210 -14.41 2.69 16.76
N LEU A 211 -14.24 3.54 17.76
CA LEU A 211 -13.40 4.74 17.69
C LEU A 211 -12.30 4.58 18.75
N LEU A 212 -11.06 4.40 18.30
CA LEU A 212 -9.90 4.28 19.17
C LEU A 212 -9.36 5.68 19.39
N GLU A 213 -9.86 6.32 20.45
CA GLU A 213 -9.58 7.73 20.76
C GLU A 213 -8.09 7.95 21.07
N ASN A 214 -7.56 9.10 20.63
CA ASN A 214 -6.17 9.52 20.81
C ASN A 214 -5.11 8.59 20.17
N SER A 215 -5.53 7.69 19.28
CA SER A 215 -4.62 6.91 18.46
C SER A 215 -4.30 7.67 17.18
N ASN A 216 -3.35 8.62 17.22
CA ASN A 216 -2.91 9.35 16.03
C ASN A 216 -1.94 8.47 15.23
N GLY A 217 -2.49 7.53 14.46
CA GLY A 217 -1.70 6.50 13.78
C GLY A 217 -1.46 6.81 12.31
N LEU A 218 -0.20 6.63 11.90
CA LEU A 218 0.23 6.68 10.50
C LEU A 218 0.49 5.28 9.90
N GLY A 219 0.03 4.23 10.56
CA GLY A 219 0.17 2.85 10.12
C GLY A 219 -0.72 1.93 10.92
N PHE A 220 -1.35 0.97 10.26
CA PHE A 220 -2.33 0.08 10.85
C PHE A 220 -2.07 -1.36 10.42
N SER A 221 -2.20 -2.30 11.37
CA SER A 221 -2.18 -3.72 11.06
C SER A 221 -3.19 -4.47 11.92
N PHE A 222 -4.21 -5.06 11.29
CA PHE A 222 -5.16 -5.93 11.98
C PHE A 222 -4.50 -7.27 12.34
N SER A 223 -4.82 -7.81 13.52
CA SER A 223 -4.57 -9.22 13.80
C SER A 223 -5.42 -10.10 12.88
N PRO A 224 -4.94 -11.29 12.45
CA PRO A 224 -5.69 -12.15 11.54
C PRO A 224 -7.05 -12.63 12.06
N ASP A 225 -7.24 -12.66 13.37
CA ASP A 225 -8.52 -12.94 14.01
C ASP A 225 -9.46 -11.72 14.09
N ASN A 226 -9.00 -10.56 13.58
CA ASN A 226 -9.71 -9.28 13.56
C ASN A 226 -10.10 -8.73 14.94
N SER A 227 -9.54 -9.29 16.02
CA SER A 227 -9.85 -8.85 17.39
C SER A 227 -9.00 -7.65 17.83
N LYS A 228 -7.82 -7.49 17.25
CA LYS A 228 -6.85 -6.46 17.62
C LYS A 228 -6.40 -5.67 16.40
N ILE A 229 -5.84 -4.50 16.70
CA ILE A 229 -5.14 -3.68 15.70
C ILE A 229 -3.88 -3.10 16.33
N ALA A 230 -2.75 -3.20 15.65
CA ALA A 230 -1.53 -2.47 15.96
C ALA A 230 -1.57 -1.13 15.23
N ILE A 231 -1.30 -0.06 15.95
CA ILE A 231 -1.36 1.32 15.44
C ILE A 231 -0.04 2.00 15.74
N ASP A 232 0.59 2.59 14.72
CA ASP A 232 1.80 3.38 14.87
C ASP A 232 1.45 4.76 15.45
N ALA A 233 1.55 4.91 16.76
CA ALA A 233 1.30 6.16 17.47
C ALA A 233 2.51 7.09 17.35
N VAL A 234 2.44 8.04 16.42
CA VAL A 234 3.51 8.99 16.15
C VAL A 234 3.17 10.36 16.71
N THR A 235 4.03 10.89 17.57
CA THR A 235 3.94 12.26 18.09
C THR A 235 5.26 13.00 17.84
N VAL A 236 5.31 14.29 18.21
CA VAL A 236 6.58 15.07 18.13
C VAL A 236 7.66 14.57 19.07
N ASP A 237 7.29 13.86 20.14
CA ASP A 237 8.20 13.44 21.21
C ASP A 237 8.55 11.95 21.15
N TYR A 238 7.70 11.12 20.55
CA TYR A 238 7.88 9.67 20.51
C TYR A 238 7.22 9.01 19.31
N VAL A 239 7.70 7.82 19.01
CA VAL A 239 7.09 6.86 18.08
C VAL A 239 6.91 5.57 18.83
N ASN A 240 5.69 5.09 18.94
CA ASN A 240 5.36 3.83 19.62
C ASN A 240 4.37 3.04 18.77
N VAL A 241 4.24 1.77 19.08
CA VAL A 241 3.15 0.95 18.54
C VAL A 241 2.20 0.60 19.68
N ASP A 242 0.95 0.98 19.57
CA ASP A 242 -0.11 0.61 20.48
C ASP A 242 -0.93 -0.55 19.91
N ILE A 243 -1.04 -1.63 20.68
CA ILE A 243 -1.88 -2.77 20.35
C ILE A 243 -3.21 -2.59 21.06
N TRP A 244 -4.26 -2.41 20.28
CA TRP A 244 -5.62 -2.18 20.77
C TRP A 244 -6.48 -3.43 20.66
N ASP A 245 -7.33 -3.65 21.64
CA ASP A 245 -8.51 -4.52 21.52
C ASP A 245 -9.66 -3.71 20.91
N ILE A 246 -10.14 -4.12 19.76
CA ILE A 246 -11.15 -3.38 18.99
C ILE A 246 -12.49 -3.35 19.72
N LYS A 247 -12.86 -4.46 20.38
CA LYS A 247 -14.16 -4.58 21.04
C LYS A 247 -14.26 -3.76 22.31
N SER A 248 -13.24 -3.80 23.14
CA SER A 248 -13.20 -3.01 24.39
C SER A 248 -12.71 -1.58 24.18
N GLN A 249 -12.12 -1.28 23.02
CA GLN A 249 -11.53 0.02 22.68
C GLN A 249 -10.45 0.44 23.70
N THR A 250 -9.61 -0.52 24.11
CA THR A 250 -8.54 -0.30 25.09
C THR A 250 -7.20 -0.73 24.57
N ILE A 251 -6.13 -0.02 24.97
CA ILE A 251 -4.77 -0.40 24.69
C ILE A 251 -4.42 -1.62 25.56
N LEU A 252 -4.06 -2.72 24.91
CA LEU A 252 -3.57 -3.93 25.58
C LEU A 252 -2.09 -3.82 25.90
N LYS A 253 -1.32 -3.21 24.99
CA LYS A 253 0.13 -3.11 25.06
C LYS A 253 0.65 -1.94 24.26
N THR A 254 1.65 -1.24 24.79
CA THR A 254 2.47 -0.27 24.04
C THR A 254 3.87 -0.83 23.87
N LEU A 255 4.35 -0.85 22.63
CA LEU A 255 5.73 -1.16 22.27
C LEU A 255 6.47 0.17 22.05
N LEU A 256 7.37 0.50 22.99
CA LEU A 256 8.06 1.79 22.99
C LEU A 256 9.13 1.86 21.88
N ASN A 257 9.24 3.01 21.24
CA ASN A 257 10.18 3.29 20.16
C ASN A 257 10.02 2.38 18.94
N MET A 258 8.83 1.78 18.75
CA MET A 258 8.53 0.93 17.61
C MET A 258 7.67 1.68 16.59
N TYR A 259 7.77 1.29 15.31
CA TYR A 259 6.95 1.79 14.21
C TYR A 259 6.84 0.74 13.10
N LYS A 260 6.00 0.98 12.09
CA LYS A 260 5.72 0.06 10.97
C LYS A 260 5.42 -1.35 11.47
N ALA A 261 4.52 -1.44 12.44
CA ALA A 261 4.12 -2.71 12.98
C ALA A 261 3.26 -3.50 12.00
N SER A 262 3.53 -4.80 11.86
CA SER A 262 2.76 -5.69 11.02
C SER A 262 2.55 -7.03 11.71
N TYR A 263 1.29 -7.44 11.86
CA TYR A 263 0.97 -8.82 12.18
C TYR A 263 1.34 -9.72 11.01
N SER A 264 1.90 -10.87 11.30
CA SER A 264 2.08 -11.89 10.28
C SER A 264 0.72 -12.40 9.79
N PRO A 265 0.57 -12.74 8.49
CA PRO A 265 -0.72 -13.11 7.88
C PRO A 265 -1.47 -14.24 8.61
N ASN A 266 -0.77 -15.20 9.20
CA ASN A 266 -1.38 -16.29 9.98
C ASN A 266 -1.41 -16.01 11.50
N GLY A 267 -0.90 -14.85 11.95
CA GLY A 267 -0.93 -14.44 13.35
C GLY A 267 0.10 -15.12 14.23
N ASN A 268 1.17 -15.67 13.67
CA ASN A 268 2.20 -16.35 14.45
C ASN A 268 3.10 -15.39 15.21
N PHE A 269 3.23 -14.14 14.73
CA PHE A 269 4.06 -13.10 15.35
C PHE A 269 3.59 -11.69 14.96
N LEU A 270 4.13 -10.70 15.66
CA LEU A 270 4.07 -9.28 15.31
C LEU A 270 5.50 -8.80 15.06
N ALA A 271 5.74 -8.15 13.93
CA ALA A 271 7.01 -7.54 13.59
C ALA A 271 6.89 -6.01 13.71
N ALA A 272 7.94 -5.34 14.18
CA ALA A 272 7.98 -3.88 14.25
C ALA A 272 9.44 -3.37 14.18
N LEU A 273 9.64 -2.22 13.55
CA LEU A 273 10.93 -1.56 13.45
C LEU A 273 11.23 -0.78 14.73
N ASP A 274 12.45 -0.91 15.24
CA ASP A 274 12.96 -0.11 16.34
C ASP A 274 13.55 1.21 15.80
N ASN A 275 12.93 2.32 16.19
CA ASN A 275 13.31 3.66 15.74
C ASN A 275 14.68 4.12 16.32
N VAL A 276 15.17 3.48 17.39
CA VAL A 276 16.43 3.85 18.04
C VAL A 276 17.59 2.99 17.54
N GLU A 277 17.37 1.67 17.45
CA GLU A 277 18.39 0.71 17.06
C GLU A 277 18.46 0.49 15.53
N GLY A 278 17.44 0.90 14.77
CA GLY A 278 17.33 0.61 13.34
C GLY A 278 17.21 -0.90 13.06
N SER A 279 16.63 -1.64 13.99
CA SER A 279 16.51 -3.08 13.93
C SER A 279 15.04 -3.52 13.79
N LEU A 280 14.80 -4.71 13.24
CA LEU A 280 13.49 -5.32 13.24
C LEU A 280 13.35 -6.21 14.48
N LYS A 281 12.35 -5.95 15.28
CA LYS A 281 12.00 -6.76 16.46
C LYS A 281 10.77 -7.61 16.15
N ILE A 282 10.87 -8.87 16.51
CA ILE A 282 9.77 -9.83 16.37
C ILE A 282 9.23 -10.15 17.76
N PHE A 283 7.93 -10.06 17.90
CA PHE A 283 7.21 -10.28 19.16
C PHE A 283 6.19 -11.41 19.02
N SER A 284 5.78 -11.97 20.15
CA SER A 284 4.54 -12.74 20.21
C SER A 284 3.35 -11.90 19.73
N PRO A 285 2.26 -12.51 19.24
CA PRO A 285 1.14 -11.76 18.64
C PRO A 285 0.44 -10.78 19.60
N ASP A 286 0.62 -10.95 20.90
CA ASP A 286 0.12 -10.05 21.95
C ASP A 286 1.12 -8.94 22.32
N GLY A 287 2.30 -8.92 21.69
CA GLY A 287 3.37 -7.99 21.99
C GLY A 287 4.06 -8.20 23.35
N ALA A 288 3.74 -9.29 24.06
CA ALA A 288 4.22 -9.51 25.42
C ALA A 288 5.67 -10.01 25.46
N ILE A 289 6.05 -10.86 24.51
CA ILE A 289 7.36 -11.52 24.49
C ILE A 289 8.09 -11.12 23.21
N GLN A 290 9.29 -10.56 23.34
CA GLN A 290 10.19 -10.37 22.22
C GLN A 290 10.86 -11.71 21.87
N ILE A 291 10.63 -12.20 20.63
CA ILE A 291 11.13 -13.49 20.15
C ILE A 291 12.56 -13.37 19.66
N THR A 292 12.83 -12.37 18.82
CA THR A 292 14.15 -12.14 18.23
C THR A 292 14.34 -10.69 17.81
N THR A 293 15.59 -10.33 17.46
CA THR A 293 15.96 -9.04 16.88
C THR A 293 16.84 -9.27 15.66
N ILE A 294 16.52 -8.61 14.57
CA ILE A 294 17.28 -8.61 13.32
C ILE A 294 17.95 -7.25 13.18
N ARG A 295 19.29 -7.18 13.14
CA ARG A 295 20.08 -5.93 13.22
C ARG A 295 20.78 -5.55 11.91
N ASP A 296 20.83 -6.44 10.96
CA ASP A 296 21.57 -6.32 9.70
C ASP A 296 20.70 -5.78 8.55
N MET A 297 19.66 -5.06 8.87
CA MET A 297 18.72 -4.52 7.87
C MET A 297 18.96 -3.03 7.58
N HIS A 298 18.66 -2.65 6.34
CA HIS A 298 18.79 -1.26 5.86
C HIS A 298 17.46 -0.51 5.77
N SER A 299 16.37 -1.21 5.47
CA SER A 299 15.09 -0.59 5.11
C SER A 299 13.91 -1.40 5.64
N ASP A 300 12.80 -1.30 4.95
CA ASP A 300 11.57 -2.01 5.24
C ASP A 300 11.73 -3.55 5.16
N TYR A 301 10.75 -4.23 5.67
CA TYR A 301 10.69 -5.69 5.67
C TYR A 301 9.38 -6.16 5.03
N LEU A 302 9.37 -7.39 4.57
CA LEU A 302 8.21 -8.09 4.03
C LEU A 302 7.98 -9.39 4.80
N ILE A 303 6.73 -9.74 5.00
CA ILE A 303 6.33 -11.04 5.55
C ILE A 303 5.67 -11.83 4.43
N SER A 304 6.08 -13.08 4.20
CA SER A 304 5.44 -13.94 3.20
C SER A 304 4.00 -14.27 3.61
N PRO A 305 3.09 -14.53 2.64
CA PRO A 305 1.68 -14.82 2.94
C PRO A 305 1.44 -16.05 3.80
N ASP A 306 2.40 -16.98 3.83
CA ASP A 306 2.36 -18.21 4.64
C ASP A 306 3.10 -18.09 5.98
N ASP A 307 3.62 -16.91 6.32
CA ASP A 307 4.47 -16.61 7.48
C ASP A 307 5.84 -17.32 7.50
N SER A 308 6.22 -18.04 6.45
CA SER A 308 7.46 -18.84 6.46
C SER A 308 8.72 -17.97 6.36
N ILE A 309 8.60 -16.76 5.83
CA ILE A 309 9.71 -15.85 5.54
C ILE A 309 9.43 -14.44 6.11
N VAL A 310 10.47 -13.85 6.71
CA VAL A 310 10.63 -12.39 6.84
C VAL A 310 11.79 -11.98 5.95
N ALA A 311 11.51 -11.19 4.92
CA ALA A 311 12.51 -10.73 3.95
C ALA A 311 12.84 -9.25 4.17
N TYR A 312 14.11 -8.87 4.00
CA TYR A 312 14.61 -7.50 4.10
C TYR A 312 15.89 -7.33 3.28
N GLN A 313 16.38 -6.11 3.18
CA GLN A 313 17.68 -5.83 2.59
C GLN A 313 18.68 -5.36 3.64
N THR A 314 19.94 -5.80 3.48
CA THR A 314 21.07 -5.34 4.29
C THR A 314 21.59 -4.00 3.79
N GLU A 315 22.41 -3.32 4.60
CA GLU A 315 23.13 -2.10 4.18
C GLU A 315 24.04 -2.32 2.96
N GLU A 316 24.51 -3.56 2.77
CA GLU A 316 25.35 -3.95 1.63
C GLU A 316 24.54 -4.23 0.36
N GLY A 317 23.21 -4.18 0.43
CA GLY A 317 22.30 -4.38 -0.70
C GLY A 317 21.95 -5.85 -0.99
N SER A 318 22.35 -6.79 -0.13
CA SER A 318 21.89 -8.18 -0.20
C SER A 318 20.44 -8.29 0.23
N SER A 319 19.67 -9.12 -0.47
CA SER A 319 18.32 -9.49 -0.05
C SER A 319 18.39 -10.75 0.83
N VAL A 320 17.92 -10.63 2.05
CA VAL A 320 17.97 -11.70 3.06
C VAL A 320 16.55 -12.17 3.36
N ALA A 321 16.33 -13.47 3.36
CA ALA A 321 15.18 -14.09 3.99
C ALA A 321 15.58 -14.68 5.35
N ARG A 322 14.69 -14.55 6.33
CA ARG A 322 14.78 -15.29 7.60
C ARG A 322 13.71 -16.38 7.60
N ASP A 323 14.14 -17.62 7.80
CA ASP A 323 13.22 -18.72 8.09
C ASP A 323 12.60 -18.52 9.45
N THR A 324 11.29 -18.29 9.52
CA THR A 324 10.59 -17.96 10.78
C THR A 324 10.56 -19.10 11.77
N THR A 325 10.89 -20.33 11.38
CA THR A 325 10.95 -21.47 12.31
C THR A 325 12.18 -21.41 13.20
N ASN A 326 13.28 -20.84 12.74
CA ASN A 326 14.56 -20.81 13.46
C ASN A 326 15.29 -19.44 13.35
N TRP A 327 14.76 -18.51 12.57
CA TRP A 327 15.29 -17.17 12.28
C TRP A 327 16.66 -17.18 11.62
N ALA A 328 17.06 -18.30 11.00
CA ALA A 328 18.30 -18.39 10.27
C ALA A 328 18.25 -17.54 8.98
N PRO A 329 19.30 -16.77 8.68
CA PRO A 329 19.36 -15.97 7.45
C PRO A 329 19.66 -16.84 6.23
N ILE A 330 19.03 -16.50 5.11
CA ILE A 330 19.27 -17.06 3.80
C ILE A 330 19.50 -15.90 2.84
N GLU A 331 20.76 -15.69 2.44
CA GLU A 331 21.13 -14.56 1.61
C GLU A 331 21.00 -14.88 0.12
N THR A 332 20.58 -13.90 -0.65
CA THR A 332 20.66 -13.89 -2.10
C THR A 332 20.85 -12.45 -2.58
N VAL A 333 21.18 -12.26 -3.83
CA VAL A 333 21.32 -10.93 -4.43
C VAL A 333 20.21 -10.75 -5.45
N LEU A 334 19.26 -9.88 -5.14
CA LEU A 334 18.21 -9.47 -6.06
C LEU A 334 18.43 -8.03 -6.48
N ARG A 335 18.15 -7.73 -7.72
CA ARG A 335 18.20 -6.36 -8.22
C ARG A 335 16.98 -5.58 -7.73
N GLY A 336 17.18 -4.35 -7.29
CA GLY A 336 16.13 -3.45 -6.78
C GLY A 336 15.81 -3.66 -5.31
N ARG A 337 15.00 -2.78 -4.75
CA ARG A 337 14.51 -2.86 -3.36
C ARG A 337 13.29 -3.77 -3.29
N LEU A 338 13.19 -4.54 -2.23
CA LEU A 338 12.02 -5.38 -1.94
C LEU A 338 10.76 -4.48 -1.82
N ASP A 339 9.67 -4.86 -2.51
CA ASP A 339 8.41 -4.11 -2.52
C ASP A 339 7.27 -4.93 -1.90
N SER A 340 6.97 -6.09 -2.46
CA SER A 340 5.86 -6.92 -1.99
C SER A 340 5.96 -8.38 -2.43
N PHE A 341 5.26 -9.27 -1.72
CA PHE A 341 4.91 -10.59 -2.21
C PHE A 341 3.54 -10.56 -2.92
N SER A 342 3.35 -11.45 -3.89
CA SER A 342 2.00 -11.74 -4.37
C SER A 342 1.15 -12.39 -3.26
N PRO A 343 -0.19 -12.23 -3.28
CA PRO A 343 -1.06 -12.82 -2.25
C PRO A 343 -0.94 -14.35 -2.13
N ASP A 344 -0.59 -15.04 -3.21
CA ASP A 344 -0.38 -16.50 -3.25
C ASP A 344 1.06 -16.93 -2.93
N GLY A 345 1.95 -15.96 -2.67
CA GLY A 345 3.36 -16.20 -2.32
C GLY A 345 4.24 -16.74 -3.46
N ARG A 346 3.77 -16.75 -4.71
CA ARG A 346 4.56 -17.26 -5.85
C ARG A 346 5.47 -16.23 -6.49
N PHE A 347 5.20 -14.96 -6.26
CA PHE A 347 5.99 -13.84 -6.79
C PHE A 347 6.53 -12.97 -5.68
N LEU A 348 7.71 -12.44 -5.93
CA LEU A 348 8.30 -11.33 -5.19
C LEU A 348 8.50 -10.18 -6.16
N ILE A 349 8.10 -8.99 -5.76
CA ILE A 349 8.28 -7.75 -6.53
C ILE A 349 9.43 -6.96 -5.91
N THR A 350 10.30 -6.44 -6.77
CA THR A 350 11.30 -5.45 -6.38
C THR A 350 11.20 -4.22 -7.27
N ARG A 351 11.63 -3.06 -6.75
CA ARG A 351 11.70 -1.79 -7.49
C ARG A 351 13.13 -1.35 -7.65
N THR A 352 13.49 -0.95 -8.85
CA THR A 352 14.78 -0.31 -9.13
C THR A 352 14.75 1.17 -8.76
N ASP A 353 15.92 1.76 -8.51
CA ASP A 353 16.02 3.19 -8.10
C ASP A 353 15.52 4.16 -9.19
N ASP A 354 15.53 3.74 -10.44
CA ASP A 354 14.95 4.48 -11.57
C ASP A 354 13.44 4.29 -11.73
N GLY A 355 12.79 3.49 -10.86
CA GLY A 355 11.35 3.26 -10.85
C GLY A 355 10.89 2.04 -11.66
N GLY A 356 11.81 1.23 -12.18
CA GLY A 356 11.48 -0.04 -12.84
C GLY A 356 10.95 -1.08 -11.85
N ILE A 357 10.14 -2.02 -12.36
CA ILE A 357 9.54 -3.09 -11.58
C ILE A 357 10.07 -4.43 -12.07
N LEU A 358 10.53 -5.25 -11.14
CA LEU A 358 11.06 -6.58 -11.40
C LEU A 358 10.20 -7.62 -10.69
N ILE A 359 9.81 -8.67 -11.42
CA ILE A 359 9.06 -9.79 -10.86
C ILE A 359 9.97 -11.00 -10.79
N TRP A 360 10.05 -11.57 -9.61
CA TRP A 360 10.87 -12.75 -9.29
C TRP A 360 9.97 -13.92 -8.91
N GLY A 361 10.42 -15.13 -9.19
CA GLY A 361 9.75 -16.36 -8.78
C GLY A 361 10.67 -17.57 -8.90
N VAL A 362 10.19 -18.72 -8.46
CA VAL A 362 10.89 -19.99 -8.53
C VAL A 362 10.15 -20.92 -9.48
N LEU A 363 10.78 -21.32 -10.57
CA LEU A 363 10.19 -22.27 -11.52
C LEU A 363 10.22 -23.68 -10.92
N LYS A 364 9.11 -24.41 -11.07
CA LYS A 364 9.06 -25.84 -10.77
C LYS A 364 10.14 -26.58 -11.56
N ALA A 365 10.86 -27.46 -10.91
CA ALA A 365 11.75 -28.36 -11.62
C ALA A 365 10.93 -29.17 -12.63
N ASN A 366 11.31 -29.12 -13.90
CA ASN A 366 10.72 -29.99 -14.92
C ASN A 366 10.95 -31.44 -14.48
N GLY A 367 9.87 -32.14 -14.12
CA GLY A 367 9.90 -33.54 -13.74
C GLY A 367 10.21 -34.48 -14.92
#